data_1c19ed4fccd33f85374eb4e64bfaa7ec
#
_entry.id   1c19ed4fccd33f85374eb4e64bfaa7ec
#
_cell.length_a   1.000
_cell.length_b   1.000
_cell.length_c   1.000
_cell.angle_alpha   90.00
_cell.angle_beta   90.00
_cell.angle_gamma   90.00
#
_symmetry.space_group_name_H-M   'P 1'
#
loop_
_entity.id
_entity.type
_entity.pdbx_description
1 polymer ?
#
loop_
_entity_poly.entity_id
_entity_poly.type
_entity_poly.pdbx_seq_one_letter_code
_entity_poly.pdbx_strand_id
1 'polypeptide(L)'
;GGLIYYFLRGAGRRRFLLGYSLLFVGLLSPLCLLLLLAVMVPDYLLARYIAMAHPRARSILLGCVIKDISLAVVCSILTELDKLILPVGISIAAFTSVGYLIDLYHGECDPIDDPIRYGVFCSFFGKLYIGPIVSAQQFVPQLDDPQMTAEGITRGMVQYLRGLAKIVILAGSLQELIIQWETLLSLEVTILGTWLHVLCYIFYIYFTLSGYSDMARGTGAVFGLDLPENFHHPLQSYSVADFFGRFNISANRFVRKYVYQALGAEDNGPLSTSVNILLITMLMGLWYG
;
A
#
# COMPACT_ATOMS: atom_id res chain seq x y z
N GLY A 1 18.85 11.91 -5.55
CA GLY A 1 17.53 12.17 -6.16
C GLY A 1 16.91 13.46 -5.65
N GLY A 2 16.76 13.65 -4.32
CA GLY A 2 16.06 14.80 -3.72
C GLY A 2 16.61 16.16 -4.14
N LEU A 3 17.94 16.31 -4.19
CA LEU A 3 18.57 17.57 -4.62
C LEU A 3 18.19 17.95 -6.06
N ILE A 4 18.20 17.00 -6.99
CA ILE A 4 17.82 17.25 -8.39
C ILE A 4 16.36 17.69 -8.45
N TYR A 5 15.48 16.98 -7.74
CA TYR A 5 14.06 17.30 -7.68
C TYR A 5 13.79 18.72 -7.17
N TYR A 6 14.57 19.18 -6.19
CA TYR A 6 14.45 20.53 -5.62
C TYR A 6 14.63 21.63 -6.67
N PHE A 7 15.59 21.47 -7.58
CA PHE A 7 15.87 22.46 -8.64
C PHE A 7 14.90 22.40 -9.81
N LEU A 8 14.15 21.33 -9.96
CA LEU A 8 13.14 21.18 -11.02
C LEU A 8 11.86 21.95 -10.65
N ARG A 9 11.05 22.31 -11.68
CA ARG A 9 9.76 23.00 -11.51
C ARG A 9 8.68 22.36 -12.38
N GLY A 10 7.43 22.44 -11.96
CA GLY A 10 6.26 22.03 -12.73
C GLY A 10 6.37 20.63 -13.35
N ALA A 11 6.17 20.53 -14.66
CA ALA A 11 6.23 19.26 -15.39
C ALA A 11 7.58 18.52 -15.26
N GLY A 12 8.69 19.23 -15.06
CA GLY A 12 10.01 18.63 -14.83
C GLY A 12 10.04 17.78 -13.56
N ARG A 13 9.42 18.26 -12.46
CA ARG A 13 9.32 17.49 -11.20
C ARG A 13 8.55 16.18 -11.39
N ARG A 14 7.40 16.23 -12.06
CA ARG A 14 6.56 15.05 -12.31
C ARG A 14 7.28 14.01 -13.15
N ARG A 15 7.95 14.45 -14.25
CA ARG A 15 8.74 13.56 -15.12
C ARG A 15 9.91 12.92 -14.35
N PHE A 16 10.57 13.70 -13.50
CA PHE A 16 11.65 13.19 -12.66
C PHE A 16 11.13 12.15 -11.67
N LEU A 17 10.02 12.40 -10.96
CA LEU A 17 9.43 11.43 -10.03
C LEU A 17 9.04 10.13 -10.75
N LEU A 18 8.41 10.22 -11.91
CA LEU A 18 8.05 9.04 -12.69
C LEU A 18 9.30 8.26 -13.12
N GLY A 19 10.25 8.93 -13.75
CA GLY A 19 11.49 8.31 -14.21
C GLY A 19 12.29 7.68 -13.07
N TYR A 20 12.39 8.38 -11.92
CA TYR A 20 13.08 7.87 -10.74
C TYR A 20 12.35 6.67 -10.13
N SER A 21 11.01 6.68 -10.07
CA SER A 21 10.22 5.55 -9.57
C SER A 21 10.35 4.31 -10.46
N LEU A 22 10.24 4.48 -11.77
CA LEU A 22 10.39 3.36 -12.72
C LEU A 22 11.82 2.81 -12.71
N LEU A 23 12.83 3.70 -12.64
CA LEU A 23 14.22 3.29 -12.52
C LEU A 23 14.47 2.52 -11.22
N PHE A 24 13.92 3.00 -10.09
CA PHE A 24 14.03 2.32 -8.80
C PHE A 24 13.49 0.90 -8.87
N VAL A 25 12.27 0.71 -9.39
CA VAL A 25 11.67 -0.63 -9.55
C VAL A 25 12.46 -1.48 -10.54
N GLY A 26 12.89 -0.91 -11.67
CA GLY A 26 13.64 -1.63 -12.71
C GLY A 26 15.03 -2.10 -12.25
N LEU A 27 15.71 -1.34 -11.37
CA LEU A 27 16.98 -1.73 -10.76
C LEU A 27 16.81 -2.84 -9.71
N LEU A 28 15.69 -2.88 -9.01
CA LEU A 28 15.38 -3.97 -8.09
C LEU A 28 15.05 -5.26 -8.84
N SER A 29 14.18 -5.18 -9.84
CA SER A 29 13.82 -6.31 -10.71
C SER A 29 13.19 -5.81 -12.00
N PRO A 30 13.77 -6.15 -13.17
CA PRO A 30 13.14 -5.85 -14.47
C PRO A 30 11.75 -6.48 -14.63
N LEU A 31 11.54 -7.66 -14.03
CA LEU A 31 10.23 -8.32 -14.04
C LEU A 31 9.19 -7.52 -13.25
N CYS A 32 9.56 -6.99 -12.07
CA CYS A 32 8.67 -6.12 -11.30
C CYS A 32 8.28 -4.85 -12.07
N LEU A 33 9.20 -4.28 -12.85
CA LEU A 33 8.91 -3.15 -13.73
C LEU A 33 7.88 -3.53 -14.80
N LEU A 34 8.05 -4.68 -15.47
CA LEU A 34 7.09 -5.16 -16.47
C LEU A 34 5.70 -5.40 -15.87
N LEU A 35 5.64 -6.02 -14.69
CA LEU A 35 4.39 -6.26 -13.98
C LEU A 35 3.72 -4.95 -13.55
N LEU A 36 4.50 -3.99 -13.04
CA LEU A 36 4.00 -2.65 -12.71
C LEU A 36 3.40 -1.94 -13.93
N LEU A 37 4.07 -2.00 -15.07
CA LEU A 37 3.55 -1.45 -16.34
C LEU A 37 2.31 -2.21 -16.81
N ALA A 38 2.22 -3.51 -16.61
CA ALA A 38 1.03 -4.32 -16.93
C ALA A 38 -0.20 -3.95 -16.07
N VAL A 39 -0.02 -3.42 -14.86
CA VAL A 39 -1.08 -2.78 -14.07
C VAL A 39 -1.40 -1.42 -14.67
N MET A 40 -0.41 -0.53 -14.74
CA MET A 40 -0.62 0.90 -14.97
C MET A 40 -1.10 1.24 -16.38
N VAL A 41 -0.51 0.64 -17.42
CA VAL A 41 -0.75 1.07 -18.80
C VAL A 41 -2.17 0.73 -19.28
N PRO A 42 -2.65 -0.53 -19.13
CA PRO A 42 -4.02 -0.85 -19.53
C PRO A 42 -5.07 -0.04 -18.76
N ASP A 43 -4.88 0.15 -17.46
CA ASP A 43 -5.84 0.85 -16.62
C ASP A 43 -5.93 2.33 -16.97
N TYR A 44 -4.80 2.99 -17.24
CA TYR A 44 -4.79 4.36 -17.75
C TYR A 44 -5.55 4.50 -19.06
N LEU A 45 -5.32 3.58 -20.01
CA LEU A 45 -5.98 3.61 -21.31
C LEU A 45 -7.48 3.36 -21.22
N LEU A 46 -7.90 2.47 -20.31
CA LEU A 46 -9.30 2.09 -20.12
C LEU A 46 -10.07 3.05 -19.20
N ALA A 47 -9.39 3.80 -18.35
CA ALA A 47 -10.00 4.77 -17.44
C ALA A 47 -10.89 5.79 -18.19
N ARG A 48 -10.47 6.23 -19.36
CA ARG A 48 -11.25 7.18 -20.20
C ARG A 48 -12.59 6.58 -20.65
N TYR A 49 -12.65 5.30 -20.99
CA TYR A 49 -13.89 4.62 -21.37
C TYR A 49 -14.84 4.49 -20.18
N ILE A 50 -14.28 4.28 -18.98
CA ILE A 50 -15.07 4.25 -17.74
C ILE A 50 -15.65 5.64 -17.45
N ALA A 51 -14.84 6.71 -17.53
CA ALA A 51 -15.28 8.09 -17.28
C ALA A 51 -16.36 8.57 -18.24
N MET A 52 -16.33 8.15 -19.51
CA MET A 52 -17.31 8.51 -20.53
C MET A 52 -18.65 7.76 -20.37
N ALA A 53 -18.85 7.01 -19.29
CA ALA A 53 -20.04 6.16 -19.07
C ALA A 53 -20.35 5.25 -20.31
N HIS A 54 -19.30 4.73 -20.94
CA HIS A 54 -19.45 3.85 -22.08
C HIS A 54 -20.36 2.66 -21.73
N PRO A 55 -21.21 2.14 -22.64
CA PRO A 55 -22.14 1.03 -22.34
C PRO A 55 -21.45 -0.21 -21.74
N ARG A 56 -20.16 -0.39 -21.96
CA ARG A 56 -19.34 -1.48 -21.41
C ARG A 56 -18.48 -1.08 -20.21
N ALA A 57 -18.68 0.12 -19.64
CA ALA A 57 -17.84 0.63 -18.54
C ALA A 57 -17.74 -0.36 -17.37
N ARG A 58 -18.89 -0.97 -16.97
CA ARG A 58 -18.92 -1.98 -15.91
C ARG A 58 -18.08 -3.21 -16.25
N SER A 59 -18.17 -3.72 -17.47
CA SER A 59 -17.40 -4.91 -17.90
C SER A 59 -15.92 -4.59 -17.99
N ILE A 60 -15.55 -3.39 -18.45
CA ILE A 60 -14.17 -2.91 -18.50
C ILE A 60 -13.61 -2.80 -17.07
N LEU A 61 -14.33 -2.16 -16.16
CA LEU A 61 -13.96 -2.06 -14.75
C LEU A 61 -13.72 -3.44 -14.12
N LEU A 62 -14.67 -4.37 -14.29
CA LEU A 62 -14.52 -5.72 -13.76
C LEU A 62 -13.28 -6.44 -14.35
N GLY A 63 -13.02 -6.27 -15.64
CA GLY A 63 -11.82 -6.82 -16.29
C GLY A 63 -10.53 -6.28 -15.68
N CYS A 64 -10.43 -4.96 -15.44
CA CYS A 64 -9.27 -4.34 -14.79
C CYS A 64 -9.12 -4.85 -13.34
N VAL A 65 -10.19 -4.86 -12.55
CA VAL A 65 -10.18 -5.33 -11.17
C VAL A 65 -9.72 -6.79 -11.08
N ILE A 66 -10.29 -7.68 -11.91
CA ILE A 66 -9.91 -9.10 -11.93
C ILE A 66 -8.43 -9.24 -12.33
N LYS A 67 -7.98 -8.53 -13.37
CA LYS A 67 -6.58 -8.52 -13.82
C LYS A 67 -5.64 -8.14 -12.68
N ASP A 68 -5.90 -7.02 -12.00
CA ASP A 68 -5.00 -6.46 -11.00
C ASP A 68 -4.95 -7.31 -9.73
N ILE A 69 -6.11 -7.75 -9.25
CA ILE A 69 -6.17 -8.63 -8.08
C ILE A 69 -5.51 -9.98 -8.40
N SER A 70 -5.80 -10.58 -9.57
CA SER A 70 -5.17 -11.84 -9.97
C SER A 70 -3.67 -11.70 -10.08
N LEU A 71 -3.18 -10.60 -10.65
CA LEU A 71 -1.73 -10.33 -10.76
C LEU A 71 -1.10 -10.20 -9.37
N ALA A 72 -1.71 -9.45 -8.45
CA ALA A 72 -1.21 -9.31 -7.08
C ALA A 72 -1.18 -10.65 -6.34
N VAL A 73 -2.24 -11.46 -6.43
CA VAL A 73 -2.31 -12.79 -5.80
C VAL A 73 -1.28 -13.75 -6.39
N VAL A 74 -1.16 -13.82 -7.72
CA VAL A 74 -0.17 -14.67 -8.39
C VAL A 74 1.25 -14.28 -7.99
N CYS A 75 1.54 -12.98 -7.93
CA CYS A 75 2.84 -12.49 -7.46
C CYS A 75 3.13 -12.90 -6.01
N SER A 76 2.15 -12.81 -5.10
CA SER A 76 2.30 -13.24 -3.71
C SER A 76 2.59 -14.73 -3.62
N ILE A 77 1.80 -15.57 -4.31
CA ILE A 77 2.00 -17.02 -4.33
C ILE A 77 3.38 -17.40 -4.90
N LEU A 78 3.84 -16.74 -5.97
CA LEU A 78 5.15 -17.01 -6.56
C LEU A 78 6.29 -16.58 -5.64
N THR A 79 6.10 -15.58 -4.80
CA THR A 79 7.06 -15.16 -3.78
C THR A 79 7.17 -16.21 -2.67
N GLU A 80 6.04 -16.68 -2.15
CA GLU A 80 6.00 -17.76 -1.14
C GLU A 80 6.65 -19.06 -1.65
N LEU A 81 6.56 -19.33 -2.94
CA LEU A 81 7.19 -20.50 -3.56
C LEU A 81 8.68 -20.30 -3.94
N ASP A 82 9.31 -19.21 -3.47
CA ASP A 82 10.69 -18.82 -3.80
C ASP A 82 10.99 -18.72 -5.32
N LYS A 83 9.94 -18.58 -6.13
CA LYS A 83 10.05 -18.46 -7.60
C LYS A 83 10.14 -17.03 -8.10
N LEU A 84 9.84 -16.07 -7.26
CA LEU A 84 9.91 -14.65 -7.58
C LEU A 84 10.62 -13.91 -6.45
N ILE A 85 11.62 -13.12 -6.79
CA ILE A 85 12.22 -12.17 -5.85
C ILE A 85 11.19 -11.07 -5.63
N LEU A 86 10.78 -10.88 -4.39
CA LEU A 86 9.79 -9.96 -3.84
C LEU A 86 9.18 -9.00 -4.89
N PRO A 87 7.88 -9.12 -5.27
CA PRO A 87 7.27 -8.27 -6.29
C PRO A 87 6.99 -6.88 -5.70
N VAL A 88 8.04 -6.10 -5.53
CA VAL A 88 7.98 -4.78 -4.89
C VAL A 88 6.93 -3.91 -5.56
N GLY A 89 5.93 -3.54 -4.79
CA GLY A 89 4.96 -2.52 -5.16
C GLY A 89 3.78 -2.95 -6.03
N ILE A 90 3.73 -4.19 -6.51
CA ILE A 90 2.63 -4.64 -7.39
C ILE A 90 1.28 -4.55 -6.67
N SER A 91 1.19 -5.07 -5.45
CA SER A 91 -0.07 -5.02 -4.68
C SER A 91 -0.52 -3.59 -4.38
N ILE A 92 0.41 -2.71 -3.98
CA ILE A 92 0.10 -1.29 -3.70
C ILE A 92 -0.32 -0.56 -4.98
N ALA A 93 0.34 -0.81 -6.11
CA ALA A 93 -0.02 -0.24 -7.40
C ALA A 93 -1.39 -0.74 -7.87
N ALA A 94 -1.65 -2.04 -7.76
CA ALA A 94 -2.93 -2.66 -8.11
C ALA A 94 -4.08 -2.07 -7.26
N PHE A 95 -3.95 -2.02 -5.94
CA PHE A 95 -4.99 -1.42 -5.08
C PHE A 95 -5.16 0.08 -5.34
N THR A 96 -4.07 0.80 -5.61
CA THR A 96 -4.14 2.24 -5.96
C THR A 96 -4.91 2.43 -7.27
N SER A 97 -4.63 1.61 -8.30
CA SER A 97 -5.31 1.66 -9.60
C SER A 97 -6.77 1.23 -9.49
N VAL A 98 -7.05 0.09 -8.86
CA VAL A 98 -8.41 -0.41 -8.65
C VAL A 98 -9.27 0.61 -7.91
N GLY A 99 -8.76 1.20 -6.83
CA GLY A 99 -9.48 2.23 -6.09
C GLY A 99 -9.82 3.44 -6.97
N TYR A 100 -8.86 3.91 -7.77
CA TYR A 100 -9.10 5.00 -8.72
C TYR A 100 -10.17 4.64 -9.77
N LEU A 101 -10.11 3.46 -10.37
CA LEU A 101 -11.07 3.04 -11.41
C LEU A 101 -12.49 2.88 -10.84
N ILE A 102 -12.63 2.40 -9.60
CA ILE A 102 -13.93 2.31 -8.91
C ILE A 102 -14.46 3.71 -8.60
N ASP A 103 -13.64 4.60 -8.04
CA ASP A 103 -14.02 5.99 -7.76
C ASP A 103 -14.45 6.72 -9.04
N LEU A 104 -13.72 6.50 -10.13
CA LEU A 104 -14.04 7.06 -11.45
C LEU A 104 -15.36 6.54 -11.99
N TYR A 105 -15.64 5.24 -11.84
CA TYR A 105 -16.90 4.62 -12.27
C TYR A 105 -18.11 5.18 -11.51
N HIS A 106 -17.96 5.47 -10.23
CA HIS A 106 -19.01 6.06 -9.39
C HIS A 106 -19.10 7.59 -9.53
N GLY A 107 -18.20 8.21 -10.31
CA GLY A 107 -18.17 9.67 -10.47
C GLY A 107 -17.65 10.42 -9.22
N GLU A 108 -16.92 9.73 -8.36
CA GLU A 108 -16.35 10.31 -7.15
C GLU A 108 -15.01 11.02 -7.39
N CYS A 109 -14.41 10.85 -8.55
CA CYS A 109 -13.21 11.58 -8.96
C CYS A 109 -13.22 11.91 -10.45
N ASP A 110 -12.44 12.91 -10.85
CA ASP A 110 -12.22 13.25 -12.25
C ASP A 110 -11.15 12.33 -12.89
N PRO A 111 -11.24 12.09 -14.22
CA PRO A 111 -10.23 11.35 -14.93
C PRO A 111 -8.88 12.07 -14.93
N ILE A 112 -7.81 11.31 -14.70
CA ILE A 112 -6.44 11.83 -14.76
C ILE A 112 -6.00 11.85 -16.23
N ASP A 113 -6.03 13.01 -16.88
CA ASP A 113 -5.68 13.15 -18.30
C ASP A 113 -4.18 13.02 -18.60
N ASP A 114 -3.33 13.47 -17.67
CA ASP A 114 -1.87 13.44 -17.83
C ASP A 114 -1.31 12.04 -17.45
N PRO A 115 -0.76 11.27 -18.42
CA PRO A 115 -0.18 9.96 -18.15
C PRO A 115 0.98 10.00 -17.14
N ILE A 116 1.68 11.13 -17.04
CA ILE A 116 2.77 11.31 -16.09
C ILE A 116 2.24 11.41 -14.66
N ARG A 117 1.14 12.16 -14.46
CA ARG A 117 0.47 12.24 -13.15
C ARG A 117 -0.04 10.88 -12.71
N TYR A 118 -0.73 10.17 -13.60
CA TYR A 118 -1.22 8.82 -13.31
C TYR A 118 -0.06 7.86 -13.02
N GLY A 119 1.00 7.94 -13.84
CA GLY A 119 2.19 7.14 -13.65
C GLY A 119 2.82 7.35 -12.26
N VAL A 120 3.03 8.61 -11.84
CA VAL A 120 3.54 8.91 -10.49
C VAL A 120 2.56 8.44 -9.41
N PHE A 121 1.26 8.68 -9.60
CA PHE A 121 0.22 8.25 -8.67
C PHE A 121 0.27 6.75 -8.40
N CYS A 122 0.43 5.91 -9.41
CA CYS A 122 0.54 4.46 -9.23
C CYS A 122 1.93 4.01 -8.76
N SER A 123 3.01 4.60 -9.29
CA SER A 123 4.38 4.09 -9.15
C SER A 123 5.27 4.87 -8.20
N PHE A 124 4.77 5.84 -7.43
CA PHE A 124 5.64 6.63 -6.53
C PHE A 124 6.46 5.73 -5.61
N PHE A 125 7.78 5.72 -5.83
CA PHE A 125 8.72 4.79 -5.18
C PHE A 125 8.65 4.82 -3.65
N GLY A 126 8.35 5.98 -3.05
CA GLY A 126 8.26 6.14 -1.60
C GLY A 126 7.15 5.32 -0.96
N LYS A 127 6.07 4.97 -1.69
CA LYS A 127 4.96 4.18 -1.14
C LYS A 127 4.91 2.73 -1.62
N LEU A 128 5.66 2.38 -2.70
CA LEU A 128 5.48 1.10 -3.38
C LEU A 128 5.80 -0.13 -2.53
N TYR A 129 6.74 -0.04 -1.60
CA TYR A 129 7.14 -1.24 -0.84
C TYR A 129 6.03 -1.70 0.12
N ILE A 130 5.74 -0.93 1.15
CA ILE A 130 4.66 -1.15 2.13
C ILE A 130 4.12 0.22 2.56
N GLY A 131 3.93 1.14 1.63
CA GLY A 131 3.39 2.47 1.93
C GLY A 131 1.87 2.49 2.00
N PRO A 132 1.30 3.61 2.43
CA PRO A 132 -0.15 3.77 2.51
C PRO A 132 -0.80 3.75 1.12
N ILE A 133 -1.98 3.13 1.04
CA ILE A 133 -2.85 3.23 -0.14
C ILE A 133 -3.48 4.63 -0.12
N VAL A 134 -3.29 5.37 -1.20
CA VAL A 134 -3.79 6.76 -1.33
C VAL A 134 -4.83 6.87 -2.43
N SER A 135 -5.83 7.73 -2.26
CA SER A 135 -6.80 8.04 -3.31
C SER A 135 -6.24 9.06 -4.31
N ALA A 136 -6.75 9.04 -5.54
CA ALA A 136 -6.38 10.01 -6.58
C ALA A 136 -6.71 11.44 -6.16
N GLN A 137 -7.86 11.66 -5.53
CA GLN A 137 -8.30 12.95 -5.01
C GLN A 137 -7.33 13.56 -4.00
N GLN A 138 -6.70 12.72 -3.17
CA GLN A 138 -5.75 13.18 -2.16
C GLN A 138 -4.35 13.39 -2.73
N PHE A 139 -3.89 12.53 -3.64
CA PHE A 139 -2.50 12.49 -4.07
C PHE A 139 -2.21 13.33 -5.31
N VAL A 140 -3.07 13.25 -6.34
CA VAL A 140 -2.80 13.85 -7.65
C VAL A 140 -2.68 15.38 -7.61
N PRO A 141 -3.52 16.14 -6.86
CA PRO A 141 -3.37 17.59 -6.77
C PRO A 141 -2.03 18.05 -6.19
N GLN A 142 -1.44 17.27 -5.28
CA GLN A 142 -0.14 17.59 -4.68
C GLN A 142 1.02 17.53 -5.68
N LEU A 143 0.86 16.82 -6.81
CA LEU A 143 1.88 16.74 -7.86
C LEU A 143 2.04 18.05 -8.62
N ASP A 144 1.06 18.94 -8.59
CA ASP A 144 1.10 20.24 -9.25
C ASP A 144 1.74 21.31 -8.38
N ASP A 145 1.49 21.25 -7.08
CA ASP A 145 2.02 22.20 -6.08
C ASP A 145 2.55 21.46 -4.84
N PRO A 146 3.68 20.75 -4.97
CA PRO A 146 4.28 20.05 -3.84
C PRO A 146 4.79 21.04 -2.79
N GLN A 147 4.38 20.86 -1.54
CA GLN A 147 4.69 21.74 -0.41
C GLN A 147 6.10 21.49 0.14
N MET A 148 7.11 21.99 -0.56
CA MET A 148 8.51 21.78 -0.21
C MET A 148 9.01 22.89 0.71
N THR A 149 8.87 22.71 2.01
CA THR A 149 9.41 23.60 3.03
C THR A 149 10.61 22.95 3.73
N ALA A 150 11.56 23.76 4.23
CA ALA A 150 12.70 23.23 5.00
C ALA A 150 12.24 22.47 6.25
N GLU A 151 11.18 22.95 6.91
CA GLU A 151 10.56 22.26 8.05
C GLU A 151 9.94 20.92 7.63
N GLY A 152 9.23 20.88 6.49
CA GLY A 152 8.63 19.66 5.93
C GLY A 152 9.70 18.61 5.61
N ILE A 153 10.81 19.02 4.99
CA ILE A 153 11.94 18.14 4.68
C ILE A 153 12.57 17.60 5.96
N THR A 154 12.83 18.46 6.96
CA THR A 154 13.40 18.02 8.23
C THR A 154 12.49 17.05 8.96
N ARG A 155 11.18 17.33 9.02
CA ARG A 155 10.18 16.45 9.61
C ARG A 155 10.12 15.12 8.87
N GLY A 156 10.16 15.16 7.54
CA GLY A 156 10.19 13.96 6.69
C GLY A 156 11.42 13.10 6.94
N MET A 157 12.60 13.70 7.04
CA MET A 157 13.85 12.98 7.39
C MET A 157 13.77 12.32 8.77
N VAL A 158 13.28 13.04 9.78
CA VAL A 158 13.12 12.51 11.13
C VAL A 158 12.13 11.34 11.12
N GLN A 159 11.02 11.46 10.38
CA GLN A 159 10.03 10.39 10.27
C GLN A 159 10.59 9.16 9.54
N TYR A 160 11.36 9.36 8.46
CA TYR A 160 12.07 8.29 7.77
C TYR A 160 13.03 7.55 8.71
N LEU A 161 13.85 8.29 9.48
CA LEU A 161 14.79 7.70 10.45
C LEU A 161 14.06 6.95 11.58
N ARG A 162 12.92 7.45 12.06
CA ARG A 162 12.09 6.72 13.03
C ARG A 162 11.58 5.40 12.45
N GLY A 163 11.11 5.40 11.21
CA GLY A 163 10.70 4.18 10.50
C GLY A 163 11.86 3.20 10.33
N LEU A 164 13.02 3.69 9.91
CA LEU A 164 14.23 2.88 9.77
C LEU A 164 14.66 2.26 11.12
N ALA A 165 14.63 3.04 12.21
CA ALA A 165 14.94 2.53 13.54
C ALA A 165 13.95 1.42 13.98
N LYS A 166 12.65 1.56 13.68
CA LYS A 166 11.67 0.50 13.95
C LYS A 166 12.03 -0.81 13.22
N ILE A 167 12.47 -0.72 11.96
CA ILE A 167 12.80 -1.90 11.16
C ILE A 167 14.13 -2.51 11.63
N VAL A 168 15.19 -1.71 11.71
CA VAL A 168 16.54 -2.23 11.97
C VAL A 168 16.72 -2.64 13.43
N ILE A 169 16.24 -1.82 14.38
CA ILE A 169 16.47 -2.07 15.79
C ILE A 169 15.37 -2.98 16.37
N LEU A 170 14.08 -2.61 16.19
CA LEU A 170 13.01 -3.33 16.88
C LEU A 170 12.62 -4.61 16.12
N ALA A 171 12.26 -4.50 14.84
CA ALA A 171 11.85 -5.66 14.05
C ALA A 171 13.03 -6.62 13.83
N GLY A 172 14.25 -6.13 13.56
CA GLY A 172 15.43 -6.96 13.40
C GLY A 172 15.75 -7.80 14.63
N SER A 173 15.75 -7.19 15.83
CA SER A 173 15.98 -7.94 17.07
C SER A 173 14.87 -8.96 17.36
N LEU A 174 13.60 -8.62 17.04
CA LEU A 174 12.49 -9.57 17.18
C LEU A 174 12.60 -10.71 16.19
N GLN A 175 13.03 -10.46 14.97
CA GLN A 175 13.25 -11.51 13.96
C GLN A 175 14.33 -12.52 14.40
N GLU A 176 15.43 -12.04 14.97
CA GLU A 176 16.47 -12.91 15.53
C GLU A 176 15.93 -13.78 16.68
N LEU A 177 15.12 -13.19 17.56
CA LEU A 177 14.46 -13.93 18.63
C LEU A 177 13.48 -14.99 18.09
N ILE A 178 12.69 -14.66 17.06
CA ILE A 178 11.75 -15.59 16.41
C ILE A 178 12.52 -16.82 15.88
N ILE A 179 13.59 -16.60 15.14
CA ILE A 179 14.42 -17.70 14.59
C ILE A 179 15.01 -18.58 15.71
N GLN A 180 15.47 -17.97 16.81
CA GLN A 180 15.98 -18.74 17.97
C GLN A 180 14.86 -19.56 18.62
N TRP A 181 13.67 -18.99 18.80
CA TRP A 181 12.51 -19.69 19.36
C TRP A 181 12.03 -20.83 18.47
N GLU A 182 11.99 -20.65 17.14
CA GLU A 182 11.64 -21.70 16.19
C GLU A 182 12.60 -22.90 16.33
N THR A 183 13.88 -22.63 16.48
CA THR A 183 14.89 -23.67 16.70
C THR A 183 14.66 -24.38 18.03
N LEU A 184 14.41 -23.67 19.12
CA LEU A 184 14.17 -24.25 20.45
C LEU A 184 12.85 -25.04 20.49
N LEU A 185 11.76 -24.51 19.92
CA LEU A 185 10.47 -25.17 19.87
C LEU A 185 10.46 -26.43 18.99
N SER A 186 11.38 -26.54 18.03
CA SER A 186 11.56 -27.79 17.26
C SER A 186 12.13 -28.92 18.10
N LEU A 187 12.79 -28.60 19.21
CA LEU A 187 13.36 -29.58 20.15
C LEU A 187 12.41 -29.93 21.30
N GLU A 188 11.78 -28.89 21.87
CA GLU A 188 10.85 -29.06 22.99
C GLU A 188 9.77 -27.96 22.97
N VAL A 189 8.50 -28.37 22.83
CA VAL A 189 7.35 -27.42 22.81
C VAL A 189 6.90 -27.15 24.22
N THR A 190 7.00 -25.88 24.66
CA THR A 190 6.48 -25.43 25.94
C THR A 190 5.38 -24.39 25.75
N ILE A 191 4.35 -24.38 26.59
CA ILE A 191 3.25 -23.40 26.52
C ILE A 191 3.79 -21.97 26.60
N LEU A 192 4.69 -21.70 27.54
CA LEU A 192 5.28 -20.37 27.70
C LEU A 192 6.08 -19.95 26.46
N GLY A 193 6.92 -20.85 25.93
CA GLY A 193 7.71 -20.60 24.72
C GLY A 193 6.84 -20.28 23.51
N THR A 194 5.74 -21.03 23.33
CA THR A 194 4.79 -20.77 22.24
C THR A 194 4.13 -19.39 22.35
N TRP A 195 3.70 -18.99 23.55
CA TRP A 195 3.11 -17.66 23.76
C TRP A 195 4.13 -16.54 23.54
N LEU A 196 5.36 -16.69 23.99
CA LEU A 196 6.42 -15.71 23.76
C LEU A 196 6.74 -15.58 22.26
N HIS A 197 6.81 -16.71 21.55
CA HIS A 197 7.01 -16.72 20.10
C HIS A 197 5.88 -15.93 19.37
N VAL A 198 4.62 -16.21 19.69
CA VAL A 198 3.45 -15.49 19.11
C VAL A 198 3.53 -14.00 19.40
N LEU A 199 3.87 -13.59 20.63
CA LEU A 199 4.01 -12.19 21.00
C LEU A 199 5.14 -11.52 20.22
N CYS A 200 6.30 -12.15 20.10
CA CYS A 200 7.41 -11.63 19.29
C CYS A 200 6.99 -11.45 17.82
N TYR A 201 6.26 -12.42 17.26
CA TYR A 201 5.79 -12.36 15.88
C TYR A 201 4.78 -11.21 15.65
N ILE A 202 3.84 -10.99 16.56
CA ILE A 202 2.89 -9.86 16.52
C ILE A 202 3.62 -8.52 16.52
N PHE A 203 4.60 -8.34 17.42
CA PHE A 203 5.39 -7.12 17.48
C PHE A 203 6.31 -6.96 16.26
N TYR A 204 6.87 -8.04 15.76
CA TYR A 204 7.66 -8.04 14.53
C TYR A 204 6.85 -7.51 13.34
N ILE A 205 5.66 -8.05 13.10
CA ILE A 205 4.75 -7.56 12.05
C ILE A 205 4.42 -6.09 12.26
N TYR A 206 4.05 -5.70 13.50
CA TYR A 206 3.70 -4.32 13.80
C TYR A 206 4.85 -3.35 13.51
N PHE A 207 6.05 -3.62 14.01
CA PHE A 207 7.20 -2.71 13.80
C PHE A 207 7.67 -2.71 12.35
N THR A 208 7.59 -3.83 11.65
CA THR A 208 7.90 -3.92 10.22
C THR A 208 6.95 -3.06 9.39
N LEU A 209 5.65 -3.28 9.49
CA LEU A 209 4.66 -2.53 8.71
C LEU A 209 4.62 -1.04 9.08
N SER A 210 4.65 -0.74 10.38
CA SER A 210 4.67 0.63 10.88
C SER A 210 5.96 1.36 10.49
N GLY A 211 7.09 0.66 10.51
CA GLY A 211 8.38 1.21 10.10
C GLY A 211 8.42 1.58 8.62
N TYR A 212 8.01 0.67 7.74
CA TYR A 212 7.92 0.97 6.30
C TYR A 212 6.92 2.07 5.98
N SER A 213 5.77 2.12 6.69
CA SER A 213 4.81 3.19 6.53
C SER A 213 5.37 4.55 6.93
N ASP A 214 6.13 4.63 8.04
CA ASP A 214 6.82 5.85 8.45
C ASP A 214 7.90 6.28 7.46
N MET A 215 8.67 5.32 6.90
CA MET A 215 9.65 5.61 5.85
C MET A 215 8.97 6.13 4.59
N ALA A 216 7.83 5.55 4.20
CA ALA A 216 7.05 6.01 3.05
C ALA A 216 6.56 7.46 3.24
N ARG A 217 5.96 7.76 4.40
CA ARG A 217 5.51 9.11 4.74
C ARG A 217 6.67 10.11 4.81
N GLY A 218 7.77 9.70 5.46
CA GLY A 218 8.98 10.51 5.54
C GLY A 218 9.54 10.83 4.15
N THR A 219 9.59 9.83 3.26
CA THR A 219 9.99 10.02 1.87
C THR A 219 9.03 10.96 1.15
N GLY A 220 7.72 10.77 1.26
CA GLY A 220 6.72 11.67 0.69
C GLY A 220 6.97 13.12 1.11
N ALA A 221 7.10 13.38 2.41
CA ALA A 221 7.33 14.72 2.95
C ALA A 221 8.60 15.40 2.44
N VAL A 222 9.69 14.63 2.21
CA VAL A 222 10.92 15.16 1.58
C VAL A 222 10.68 15.64 0.15
N PHE A 223 9.75 15.00 -0.57
CA PHE A 223 9.34 15.41 -1.92
C PHE A 223 8.16 16.39 -1.93
N GLY A 224 7.72 16.87 -0.77
CA GLY A 224 6.59 17.79 -0.63
C GLY A 224 5.23 17.14 -0.84
N LEU A 225 5.15 15.80 -0.67
CA LEU A 225 3.93 15.00 -0.82
C LEU A 225 3.51 14.48 0.56
N ASP A 226 2.28 14.78 0.96
CA ASP A 226 1.71 14.29 2.22
C ASP A 226 1.01 12.95 2.00
N LEU A 227 1.54 11.90 2.64
CA LEU A 227 0.95 10.57 2.65
C LEU A 227 0.20 10.32 3.95
N PRO A 228 -0.97 9.64 3.89
CA PRO A 228 -1.78 9.40 5.08
C PRO A 228 -1.08 8.52 6.12
N GLU A 229 -1.49 8.69 7.36
CA GLU A 229 -1.04 7.84 8.47
C GLU A 229 -1.67 6.45 8.38
N ASN A 230 -0.83 5.40 8.59
CA ASN A 230 -1.29 4.02 8.61
C ASN A 230 -1.38 3.43 10.02
N PHE A 231 -0.62 3.95 10.97
CA PHE A 231 -0.55 3.42 12.34
C PHE A 231 -0.67 4.54 13.36
N HIS A 232 -1.81 4.60 14.04
CA HIS A 232 -2.07 5.61 15.07
C HIS A 232 -2.23 4.96 16.44
N HIS A 233 -1.11 4.63 17.09
CA HIS A 233 -1.05 4.01 18.43
C HIS A 233 -2.01 2.81 18.61
N PRO A 234 -1.96 1.76 17.76
CA PRO A 234 -2.95 0.68 17.81
C PRO A 234 -2.93 -0.11 19.12
N LEU A 235 -1.79 -0.17 19.82
CA LEU A 235 -1.67 -0.84 21.11
C LEU A 235 -2.38 -0.11 22.26
N GLN A 236 -2.85 1.12 22.05
CA GLN A 236 -3.64 1.90 22.99
C GLN A 236 -5.16 1.84 22.69
N SER A 237 -5.58 0.88 21.88
CA SER A 237 -6.99 0.70 21.53
C SER A 237 -7.82 0.15 22.70
N TYR A 238 -9.07 0.59 22.78
CA TYR A 238 -10.03 0.16 23.81
C TYR A 238 -10.93 -1.00 23.36
N SER A 239 -10.91 -1.33 22.07
CA SER A 239 -11.70 -2.42 21.49
C SER A 239 -11.02 -2.97 20.24
N VAL A 240 -11.45 -4.16 19.79
CA VAL A 240 -10.99 -4.77 18.55
C VAL A 240 -11.28 -3.87 17.33
N ALA A 241 -12.45 -3.25 17.30
CA ALA A 241 -12.82 -2.32 16.23
C ALA A 241 -11.93 -1.06 16.22
N ASP A 242 -11.62 -0.51 17.41
CA ASP A 242 -10.70 0.62 17.56
C ASP A 242 -9.26 0.22 17.16
N PHE A 243 -8.83 -1.00 17.49
CA PHE A 243 -7.54 -1.52 17.05
C PHE A 243 -7.42 -1.52 15.52
N PHE A 244 -8.36 -2.11 14.81
CA PHE A 244 -8.36 -2.10 13.35
C PHE A 244 -8.53 -0.70 12.75
N GLY A 245 -9.22 0.21 13.43
CA GLY A 245 -9.30 1.61 13.06
C GLY A 245 -7.96 2.36 13.14
N ARG A 246 -7.00 1.85 13.91
CA ARG A 246 -5.67 2.45 14.16
C ARG A 246 -4.51 1.66 13.53
N PHE A 247 -4.74 0.42 13.12
CA PHE A 247 -3.76 -0.49 12.52
C PHE A 247 -4.00 -0.57 11.00
N ASN A 248 -3.01 -0.21 10.20
CA ASN A 248 -3.06 -0.18 8.74
C ASN A 248 -4.31 0.54 8.18
N ILE A 249 -4.46 1.79 8.58
CA ILE A 249 -5.65 2.62 8.37
C ILE A 249 -6.02 2.73 6.88
N SER A 250 -5.03 2.86 5.98
CA SER A 250 -5.30 3.02 4.54
C SER A 250 -5.84 1.74 3.93
N ALA A 251 -5.33 0.56 4.31
CA ALA A 251 -5.83 -0.72 3.85
C ALA A 251 -7.25 -0.99 4.40
N ASN A 252 -7.49 -0.71 5.68
CA ASN A 252 -8.84 -0.83 6.26
C ASN A 252 -9.85 0.09 5.59
N ARG A 253 -9.45 1.34 5.27
CA ARG A 253 -10.28 2.27 4.51
C ARG A 253 -10.59 1.75 3.12
N PHE A 254 -9.56 1.21 2.42
CA PHE A 254 -9.72 0.62 1.11
C PHE A 254 -10.73 -0.54 1.14
N VAL A 255 -10.53 -1.49 2.03
CA VAL A 255 -11.41 -2.67 2.15
C VAL A 255 -12.83 -2.26 2.55
N ARG A 256 -12.98 -1.33 3.47
CA ARG A 256 -14.31 -0.82 3.87
C ARG A 256 -15.02 -0.13 2.72
N LYS A 257 -14.31 0.71 1.95
CA LYS A 257 -14.92 1.47 0.85
C LYS A 257 -15.24 0.60 -0.35
N TYR A 258 -14.34 -0.29 -0.76
CA TYR A 258 -14.47 -0.97 -2.05
C TYR A 258 -14.94 -2.43 -1.94
N VAL A 259 -14.72 -3.08 -0.81
CA VAL A 259 -15.13 -4.48 -0.61
C VAL A 259 -16.39 -4.56 0.24
N TYR A 260 -16.37 -3.97 1.44
CA TYR A 260 -17.48 -4.06 2.38
C TYR A 260 -18.77 -3.43 1.84
N GLN A 261 -18.68 -2.24 1.24
CA GLN A 261 -19.85 -1.59 0.61
C GLN A 261 -20.37 -2.37 -0.60
N ALA A 262 -19.46 -2.94 -1.42
CA ALA A 262 -19.85 -3.75 -2.58
C ALA A 262 -20.57 -5.05 -2.18
N LEU A 263 -20.34 -5.57 -0.97
CA LEU A 263 -21.03 -6.74 -0.42
C LEU A 263 -22.39 -6.40 0.21
N GLY A 264 -22.87 -5.14 0.08
CA GLY A 264 -24.19 -4.72 0.59
C GLY A 264 -24.27 -4.73 2.13
N ALA A 265 -23.24 -4.27 2.79
CA ALA A 265 -22.96 -4.49 4.21
C ALA A 265 -23.97 -3.95 5.21
N GLU A 266 -24.70 -2.90 4.88
CA GLU A 266 -25.62 -2.23 5.83
C GLU A 266 -27.10 -2.62 5.64
N ASP A 267 -27.45 -3.16 4.46
CA ASP A 267 -28.85 -3.40 4.07
C ASP A 267 -29.37 -4.82 4.40
N ASN A 268 -28.50 -5.77 4.71
CA ASN A 268 -28.84 -7.19 4.76
C ASN A 268 -28.97 -7.81 6.16
N GLY A 269 -28.97 -7.00 7.22
CA GLY A 269 -29.15 -7.43 8.60
C GLY A 269 -27.87 -7.97 9.29
N PRO A 270 -27.95 -8.23 10.62
CA PRO A 270 -26.76 -8.47 11.46
C PRO A 270 -25.97 -9.74 11.11
N LEU A 271 -26.63 -10.77 10.57
CA LEU A 271 -25.98 -12.02 10.17
C LEU A 271 -25.09 -11.78 8.92
N SER A 272 -25.62 -11.07 7.92
CA SER A 272 -24.87 -10.68 6.72
C SER A 272 -23.68 -9.80 7.07
N THR A 273 -23.86 -8.85 7.97
CA THR A 273 -22.77 -8.00 8.49
C THR A 273 -21.66 -8.83 9.11
N SER A 274 -21.98 -9.82 9.94
CA SER A 274 -21.00 -10.71 10.57
C SER A 274 -20.24 -11.57 9.56
N VAL A 275 -20.94 -12.12 8.58
CA VAL A 275 -20.34 -12.90 7.49
C VAL A 275 -19.41 -12.03 6.65
N ASN A 276 -19.81 -10.81 6.30
CA ASN A 276 -18.99 -9.87 5.54
C ASN A 276 -17.73 -9.47 6.31
N ILE A 277 -17.82 -9.20 7.62
CA ILE A 277 -16.64 -8.92 8.47
C ILE A 277 -15.70 -10.13 8.48
N LEU A 278 -16.22 -11.35 8.64
CA LEU A 278 -15.42 -12.57 8.63
C LEU A 278 -14.68 -12.75 7.29
N LEU A 279 -15.38 -12.59 6.16
CA LEU A 279 -14.80 -12.67 4.82
C LEU A 279 -13.69 -11.63 4.63
N ILE A 280 -13.92 -10.39 5.04
CA ILE A 280 -12.93 -9.33 4.97
C ILE A 280 -11.70 -9.66 5.83
N THR A 281 -11.91 -10.14 7.05
CA THR A 281 -10.80 -10.51 7.94
C THR A 281 -9.98 -11.65 7.35
N MET A 282 -10.63 -12.65 6.74
CA MET A 282 -9.96 -13.73 6.01
C MET A 282 -9.16 -13.22 4.81
N LEU A 283 -9.75 -12.34 4.00
CA LEU A 283 -9.06 -11.72 2.85
C LEU A 283 -7.83 -10.91 3.28
N MET A 284 -7.96 -10.13 4.36
CA MET A 284 -6.83 -9.39 4.93
C MET A 284 -5.76 -10.33 5.46
N GLY A 285 -6.14 -11.42 6.15
CA GLY A 285 -5.20 -12.44 6.60
C GLY A 285 -4.43 -13.09 5.44
N LEU A 286 -5.12 -13.47 4.37
CA LEU A 286 -4.49 -14.01 3.16
C LEU A 286 -3.54 -13.01 2.46
N TRP A 287 -3.81 -11.71 2.59
CA TRP A 287 -2.93 -10.68 2.01
C TRP A 287 -1.66 -10.47 2.86
N TYR A 288 -1.73 -10.70 4.15
CA TYR A 288 -0.57 -10.57 5.05
C TYR A 288 0.32 -11.84 5.09
N GLY A 289 -0.11 -12.97 4.55
CA GLY A 289 0.59 -14.27 4.51
C GLY A 289 0.02 -15.21 5.54
#